data_6ff6b866d813807ca9ffa252795d97ac
#
_entry.id   6ff6b866d813807ca9ffa252795d97ac
#
_cell.length_a   1.000
_cell.length_b   1.000
_cell.length_c   1.000
_cell.angle_alpha   90.00
_cell.angle_beta   90.00
_cell.angle_gamma   90.00
#
_symmetry.space_group_name_H-M   'P 1'
#
loop_
_entity.id
_entity.type
_entity.pdbx_description
1 polymer ?
#
loop_
_entity_poly.entity_id
_entity_poly.type
_entity_poly.pdbx_seq_one_letter_code
_entity_poly.pdbx_strand_id
1 'polypeptide(L)'
;MLFRSDQKSLGLHVSVFISIKLARQKVEDLTRFEKAISKWDEILECYLMTGNRDYLLRVVAADLSSYEAFLKNKLTRLEGIASIESSFALSQVKYSIALPV
;
A
#
# COMPACT_ATOMS: atom_id res chain seq x y z
N MET A 1 17.27 -8.97 3.95
CA MET A 1 17.38 -8.22 3.33
C MET A 1 17.96 -7.08 3.81
N LEU A 2 18.72 -6.64 3.31
CA LEU A 2 19.43 -5.70 3.74
C LEU A 2 18.86 -4.41 3.69
N PHE A 3 17.90 -4.23 2.98
CA PHE A 3 17.49 -2.92 2.92
C PHE A 3 16.81 -2.47 4.18
N ARG A 4 16.59 -3.34 5.12
CA ARG A 4 16.11 -2.92 6.34
C ARG A 4 17.06 -2.01 7.00
N SER A 5 18.34 -2.28 7.01
CA SER A 5 19.29 -1.42 7.61
C SER A 5 19.33 -0.12 6.90
N ASP A 6 19.21 -0.13 5.61
CA ASP A 6 19.22 1.11 4.86
C ASP A 6 18.07 1.98 5.27
N GLN A 7 16.93 1.41 5.45
CA GLN A 7 15.78 2.17 5.89
C GLN A 7 16.03 2.80 7.22
N LYS A 8 16.63 2.06 8.11
CA LYS A 8 16.90 2.62 9.41
C LYS A 8 17.88 3.73 9.35
N SER A 9 18.92 3.59 8.58
CA SER A 9 19.90 4.62 8.53
C SER A 9 19.35 5.87 7.89
N LEU A 10 18.49 5.76 6.93
CA LEU A 10 17.89 6.94 6.35
C LEU A 10 16.91 7.57 7.33
N GLY A 11 16.20 6.74 8.05
CA GLY A 11 15.32 7.21 9.10
C GLY A 11 14.21 8.10 8.67
N LEU A 12 13.99 8.19 7.37
CA LEU A 12 13.05 9.14 6.89
C LEU A 12 12.10 8.57 5.91
N HIS A 13 11.42 7.52 6.24
CA HIS A 13 10.43 7.08 5.33
C HIS A 13 9.09 7.11 5.95
N VAL A 14 8.10 7.29 5.10
CA VAL A 14 6.72 7.32 5.47
C VAL A 14 6.14 5.97 5.11
N SER A 15 5.52 5.31 6.07
CA SER A 15 4.85 4.04 5.87
C SER A 15 3.36 4.27 5.91
N VAL A 16 2.67 3.90 4.84
CA VAL A 16 1.25 4.19 4.71
C VAL A 16 0.50 2.91 4.42
N PHE A 17 -0.61 2.73 5.10
CA PHE A 17 -1.53 1.63 4.80
C PHE A 17 -2.72 2.23 4.08
N ILE A 18 -3.04 1.69 2.92
CA ILE A 18 -4.10 2.24 2.08
C ILE A 18 -5.17 1.18 1.90
N SER A 19 -6.40 1.53 2.29
CA SER A 19 -7.54 0.66 2.07
C SER A 19 -8.22 1.10 0.79
N ILE A 20 -8.46 0.17 -0.11
CA ILE A 20 -9.06 0.48 -1.39
C ILE A 20 -10.33 -0.33 -1.56
N LYS A 21 -11.39 0.35 -1.99
CA LYS A 21 -12.62 -0.30 -2.34
C LYS A 21 -12.88 -0.06 -3.81
N LEU A 22 -13.14 -1.13 -4.55
CA LEU A 22 -13.42 -1.01 -5.96
C LEU A 22 -14.90 -0.75 -6.17
N ALA A 23 -15.22 -0.07 -7.27
CA ALA A 23 -16.61 0.20 -7.59
C ALA A 23 -17.35 -1.09 -7.93
N ARG A 24 -16.65 -2.06 -8.52
CA ARG A 24 -17.22 -3.36 -8.81
C ARG A 24 -16.21 -4.42 -8.44
N GLN A 25 -16.68 -5.57 -7.97
CA GLN A 25 -15.82 -6.64 -7.51
C GLN A 25 -15.83 -7.85 -8.45
N LYS A 26 -15.99 -7.63 -9.74
CA LYS A 26 -15.93 -8.71 -10.70
C LYS A 26 -14.49 -9.17 -10.89
N VAL A 27 -14.32 -10.41 -11.32
CA VAL A 27 -12.99 -10.96 -11.51
C VAL A 27 -12.14 -10.08 -12.42
N GLU A 28 -12.73 -9.55 -13.47
CA GLU A 28 -12.00 -8.71 -14.39
C GLU A 28 -11.51 -7.44 -13.72
N ASP A 29 -12.33 -6.88 -12.85
CA ASP A 29 -11.96 -5.64 -12.15
C ASP A 29 -10.84 -5.90 -11.16
N LEU A 30 -10.91 -7.01 -10.44
CA LEU A 30 -9.87 -7.38 -9.50
C LEU A 30 -8.55 -7.64 -10.24
N THR A 31 -8.62 -8.38 -11.33
CA THR A 31 -7.42 -8.71 -12.10
C THR A 31 -6.77 -7.45 -12.65
N ARG A 32 -7.58 -6.54 -13.16
CA ARG A 32 -7.05 -5.31 -13.73
C ARG A 32 -6.35 -4.49 -12.66
N PHE A 33 -6.94 -4.39 -11.48
CA PHE A 33 -6.35 -3.64 -10.39
C PHE A 33 -5.03 -4.28 -9.96
N GLU A 34 -5.03 -5.58 -9.76
CA GLU A 34 -3.83 -6.28 -9.31
C GLU A 34 -2.70 -6.16 -10.32
N LYS A 35 -3.04 -6.22 -11.60
CA LYS A 35 -2.03 -6.10 -12.63
C LYS A 35 -1.44 -4.70 -12.66
N ALA A 36 -2.28 -3.69 -12.46
CA ALA A 36 -1.81 -2.32 -12.47
C ALA A 36 -0.85 -2.04 -11.33
N ILE A 37 -1.21 -2.45 -10.12
CA ILE A 37 -0.39 -2.11 -8.97
C ILE A 37 0.90 -2.95 -8.91
N SER A 38 0.92 -4.09 -9.56
CA SER A 38 2.11 -4.93 -9.51
C SER A 38 3.31 -4.28 -10.19
N LYS A 39 3.08 -3.22 -10.96
CA LYS A 39 4.16 -2.53 -11.64
C LYS A 39 4.78 -1.43 -10.81
N TRP A 40 4.21 -1.13 -9.66
CA TRP A 40 4.65 0.03 -8.88
C TRP A 40 5.49 -0.42 -7.70
N ASP A 41 6.76 -0.03 -7.71
CA ASP A 41 7.69 -0.42 -6.66
C ASP A 41 7.37 0.21 -5.32
N GLU A 42 6.64 1.29 -5.30
CA GLU A 42 6.28 1.93 -4.05
C GLU A 42 5.41 1.05 -3.18
N ILE A 43 4.69 0.12 -3.80
CA ILE A 43 3.81 -0.77 -3.04
C ILE A 43 4.59 -2.00 -2.63
N LEU A 44 4.79 -2.16 -1.35
CA LEU A 44 5.52 -3.29 -0.82
C LEU A 44 4.65 -4.53 -0.65
N GLU A 45 3.41 -4.33 -0.28
CA GLU A 45 2.50 -5.44 0.01
C GLU A 45 1.11 -5.08 -0.47
N CYS A 46 0.36 -6.08 -0.87
CA CYS A 46 -1.01 -5.91 -1.27
C CYS A 46 -1.79 -7.15 -0.85
N TYR A 47 -2.85 -6.96 -0.12
CA TYR A 47 -3.67 -8.04 0.36
C TYR A 47 -5.11 -7.89 -0.12
N LEU A 48 -5.71 -8.99 -0.54
CA LEU A 48 -7.13 -9.00 -0.82
C LEU A 48 -7.83 -9.27 0.51
N MET A 49 -8.71 -8.37 0.90
CA MET A 49 -9.32 -8.43 2.21
C MET A 49 -10.78 -8.84 2.11
N THR A 50 -11.29 -9.40 3.19
CA THR A 50 -12.72 -9.64 3.31
C THR A 50 -13.34 -8.43 4.02
N GLY A 51 -14.65 -8.28 3.90
CA GLY A 51 -15.35 -7.21 4.58
C GLY A 51 -15.62 -6.03 3.68
N ASN A 52 -15.54 -4.84 4.24
CA ASN A 52 -15.95 -3.63 3.53
C ASN A 52 -14.96 -3.07 2.55
N ARG A 53 -13.72 -3.52 2.63
CA ARG A 53 -12.69 -3.05 1.71
C ARG A 53 -12.24 -4.21 0.85
N ASP A 54 -11.76 -3.94 -0.33
CA ASP A 54 -11.32 -4.99 -1.22
C ASP A 54 -9.83 -5.25 -1.10
N TYR A 55 -9.04 -4.20 -0.96
CA TYR A 55 -7.59 -4.37 -0.90
C TYR A 55 -6.96 -3.52 0.20
N LEU A 56 -5.91 -4.04 0.78
CA LEU A 56 -5.09 -3.30 1.72
C LEU A 56 -3.68 -3.26 1.15
N LEU A 57 -3.16 -2.06 0.94
CA LEU A 57 -1.82 -1.88 0.41
C LEU A 57 -0.90 -1.31 1.48
N ARG A 58 0.36 -1.68 1.41
CA ARG A 58 1.37 -1.05 2.22
C ARG A 58 2.34 -0.34 1.30
N VAL A 59 2.46 0.96 1.47
CA VAL A 59 3.28 1.80 0.61
C VAL A 59 4.35 2.48 1.46
N VAL A 60 5.56 2.56 0.92
CA VAL A 60 6.64 3.26 1.59
C VAL A 60 7.15 4.33 0.66
N ALA A 61 7.29 5.53 1.17
CA ALA A 61 7.80 6.65 0.40
C ALA A 61 8.88 7.34 1.20
N ALA A 62 9.76 8.06 0.50
CA ALA A 62 10.87 8.73 1.16
C ALA A 62 10.36 9.84 2.09
N ASP A 63 9.32 10.52 1.68
CA ASP A 63 8.75 11.59 2.49
C ASP A 63 7.30 11.79 2.07
N LEU A 64 6.63 12.71 2.72
CA LEU A 64 5.23 12.95 2.46
C LEU A 64 4.99 13.47 1.04
N SER A 65 5.89 14.28 0.54
CA SER A 65 5.75 14.78 -0.83
C SER A 65 5.79 13.66 -1.85
N SER A 66 6.69 12.70 -1.65
CA SER A 66 6.78 11.55 -2.54
C SER A 66 5.52 10.71 -2.48
N TYR A 67 4.96 10.57 -1.28
CA TYR A 67 3.72 9.82 -1.14
C TYR A 67 2.58 10.53 -1.86
N GLU A 68 2.50 11.84 -1.70
CA GLU A 68 1.44 12.60 -2.36
C GLU A 68 1.56 12.52 -3.87
N ALA A 69 2.79 12.53 -4.38
CA ALA A 69 3.01 12.40 -5.81
C ALA A 69 2.57 11.03 -6.30
N PHE A 70 2.88 9.98 -5.55
CA PHE A 70 2.46 8.63 -5.89
C PHE A 70 0.93 8.55 -5.91
N LEU A 71 0.28 9.06 -4.89
CA LEU A 71 -1.15 9.01 -4.79
C LEU A 71 -1.80 9.75 -5.97
N LYS A 72 -1.32 10.96 -6.23
CA LYS A 72 -1.91 11.79 -7.25
C LYS A 72 -1.64 11.29 -8.66
N ASN A 73 -0.43 10.80 -8.92
CA ASN A 73 -0.05 10.45 -10.28
C ASN A 73 -0.31 9.00 -10.65
N LYS A 74 -0.47 8.16 -9.67
CA LYS A 74 -0.68 6.73 -9.94
C LYS A 74 -1.98 6.21 -9.41
N LEU A 75 -2.16 6.25 -8.11
CA LEU A 75 -3.30 5.57 -7.51
C LEU A 75 -4.63 6.18 -7.89
N THR A 76 -4.75 7.49 -7.84
CA THR A 76 -6.03 8.12 -8.17
C THR A 76 -6.36 8.07 -9.64
N ARG A 77 -5.40 7.69 -10.48
CA ARG A 77 -5.66 7.58 -11.91
C ARG A 77 -6.18 6.22 -12.33
N LEU A 78 -6.21 5.27 -11.41
CA LEU A 78 -6.77 3.97 -11.73
C LEU A 78 -8.28 4.06 -11.81
N GLU A 79 -8.83 3.42 -12.82
CA GLU A 79 -10.27 3.41 -12.99
C GLU A 79 -10.88 2.33 -12.11
N GLY A 80 -12.10 2.52 -11.73
CA GLY A 80 -12.85 1.51 -11.00
C GLY A 80 -12.68 1.55 -9.49
N ILE A 81 -12.00 2.56 -8.98
CA ILE A 81 -11.85 2.69 -7.53
C ILE A 81 -12.98 3.54 -6.98
N ALA A 82 -13.71 2.99 -6.01
CA ALA A 82 -14.79 3.71 -5.36
C ALA A 82 -14.29 4.58 -4.23
N SER A 83 -13.34 4.10 -3.44
CA SER A 83 -12.82 4.91 -2.34
C SER A 83 -11.41 4.49 -1.99
N ILE A 84 -10.64 5.44 -1.46
CA ILE A 84 -9.28 5.23 -1.01
C ILE A 84 -9.17 5.85 0.37
N GLU A 85 -8.69 5.07 1.32
CA GLU A 85 -8.45 5.56 2.67
C GLU A 85 -7.01 5.31 3.04
N SER A 86 -6.30 6.35 3.44
CA SER A 86 -4.89 6.24 3.82
C SER A 86 -4.73 6.37 5.32
N SER A 87 -3.89 5.53 5.90
CA SER A 87 -3.58 5.59 7.31
C SER A 87 -2.07 5.56 7.46
N PHE A 88 -1.52 6.55 8.13
CA PHE A 88 -0.09 6.62 8.32
C PHE A 88 0.30 5.90 9.60
N ALA A 89 1.34 5.09 9.52
CA ALA A 89 1.82 4.40 10.72
C ALA A 89 2.69 5.38 11.50
N LEU A 90 2.23 5.75 12.70
CA LEU A 90 2.95 6.70 13.52
C LEU A 90 4.12 6.06 14.24
N SER A 91 3.97 4.81 14.66
CA SER A 91 5.07 4.11 15.30
C SER A 91 4.85 2.61 15.18
N GLN A 92 5.94 1.88 15.23
CA GLN A 92 5.86 0.44 15.22
C GLN A 92 6.02 -0.04 16.64
N VAL A 93 4.93 -0.44 17.25
CA VAL A 93 4.93 -0.83 18.65
C VAL A 93 5.62 -2.18 18.84
N LYS A 94 5.40 -3.07 17.89
CA LYS A 94 6.03 -4.38 17.96
C LYS A 94 6.17 -4.94 16.55
N TYR A 95 7.28 -5.59 16.31
CA TYR A 95 7.48 -6.27 15.04
C TYR A 95 8.16 -7.60 15.33
N SER A 96 7.59 -8.67 14.79
CA SER A 96 8.19 -10.00 14.96
C SER A 96 7.98 -10.75 13.67
N ILE A 97 9.06 -11.36 13.17
CA ILE A 97 8.95 -12.16 11.98
C ILE A 97 8.78 -13.63 12.32
N ALA A 98 8.92 -13.98 13.60
CA ALA A 98 8.74 -15.35 14.01
C ALA A 98 7.25 -15.62 14.21
N LEU A 99 6.76 -16.66 13.60
CA LEU A 99 5.36 -17.01 13.75
C LEU A 99 5.16 -17.81 15.02
N PRO A 100 4.10 -17.55 15.74
CA PRO A 100 3.80 -18.38 16.89
C PRO A 100 3.38 -19.74 16.37
N VAL A 101 3.87 -20.76 16.93
CA VAL A 101 3.57 -22.09 16.43
C VAL A 101 2.88 -22.92 17.44
#